data_5da01477dfc1410bf7e4c1b19a4ed12c
#
_entry.id   5da01477dfc1410bf7e4c1b19a4ed12c
#
_cell.length_a   1.000
_cell.length_b   1.000
_cell.length_c   1.000
_cell.angle_alpha   90.00
_cell.angle_beta   90.00
_cell.angle_gamma   90.00
#
_symmetry.space_group_name_H-M   'P 1'
#
loop_
_entity.id
_entity.type
_entity.pdbx_description
1 polymer ?
#
loop_
_entity_poly.entity_id
_entity_poly.type
_entity_poly.pdbx_seq_one_letter_code
_entity_poly.pdbx_strand_id
1 'polypeptide(L)'
;GTGLVKTSEDLGVQSEYPLHMDLLDWLAVKFQDLGWSQKKMHRLIVTSSAYRQSSHMNQWHRENDPDNRFISRATRFRMPSMILRDWALANAGLLVSKVGGKPVYPYQPNKVWEALAISKRKNFDYPTSTGDDLYRRSLYTFWRRTVGPVNIFDSSDRQACRVKPGKTSTPLHALTTLNDPTWIEASRFLAEKIMLEAKDTNDRLESAFRHVTAQTPSIAKLSVLERAYDEQLAIFKQNPEEADKLLAIGEKKRNLKLPALEHAALTQVCLGILNLDQSLTRE
;
A
#
# COMPACT_ATOMS: atom_id res chain seq x y z
N GLY A 1 -4.24 12.01 10.30
CA GLY A 1 -4.52 13.26 10.96
C GLY A 1 -4.01 13.32 12.39
N THR A 2 -4.43 14.32 13.07
CA THR A 2 -4.19 14.45 14.51
C THR A 2 -5.19 13.59 15.25
N GLY A 3 -4.74 12.81 16.25
CA GLY A 3 -5.65 12.05 17.11
C GLY A 3 -6.47 12.97 18.02
N LEU A 4 -7.55 12.45 18.63
CA LEU A 4 -8.30 13.17 19.64
C LEU A 4 -7.38 13.61 20.79
N VAL A 5 -6.42 12.77 21.17
CA VAL A 5 -5.26 13.13 21.97
C VAL A 5 -4.06 13.26 21.02
N LYS A 6 -3.47 14.45 20.95
CA LYS A 6 -2.38 14.74 20.00
C LYS A 6 -1.10 13.99 20.35
N THR A 7 -0.79 13.88 21.62
CA THR A 7 0.39 13.19 22.18
C THR A 7 0.11 11.71 22.38
N SER A 8 0.04 10.94 21.29
CA SER A 8 -0.36 9.52 21.33
C SER A 8 0.56 8.60 22.14
N GLU A 9 1.77 9.05 22.47
CA GLU A 9 2.74 8.30 23.28
C GLU A 9 2.85 8.83 24.72
N ASP A 10 2.15 9.93 25.02
CA ASP A 10 2.06 10.53 26.35
C ASP A 10 0.60 10.93 26.61
N LEU A 11 -0.11 10.13 27.37
CA LEU A 11 -1.52 10.33 27.73
C LEU A 11 -1.69 10.90 29.16
N GLY A 12 -0.60 11.25 29.81
CA GLY A 12 -0.58 11.75 31.17
C GLY A 12 -0.70 13.28 31.28
N VAL A 13 -0.18 13.81 32.39
CA VAL A 13 -0.25 15.24 32.75
C VAL A 13 0.48 16.16 31.76
N GLN A 14 1.43 15.64 31.00
CA GLN A 14 2.19 16.38 30.01
C GLN A 14 1.49 16.44 28.62
N SER A 15 0.38 15.71 28.46
CA SER A 15 -0.36 15.73 27.21
C SER A 15 -1.10 17.03 26.99
N GLU A 16 -1.26 17.43 25.73
CA GLU A 16 -2.14 18.53 25.36
C GLU A 16 -3.60 18.12 25.61
N TYR A 17 -4.38 19.04 26.21
CA TYR A 17 -5.79 18.77 26.50
C TYR A 17 -6.57 18.53 25.18
N PRO A 18 -7.38 17.47 25.10
CA PRO A 18 -8.15 17.16 23.89
C PRO A 18 -9.11 18.27 23.51
N LEU A 19 -9.10 18.68 22.26
CA LEU A 19 -10.03 19.70 21.77
C LEU A 19 -11.48 19.20 21.74
N HIS A 20 -11.68 17.92 21.52
CA HIS A 20 -12.99 17.25 21.47
C HIS A 20 -13.16 16.28 22.63
N MET A 21 -13.11 16.81 23.85
CA MET A 21 -13.20 15.98 25.06
C MET A 21 -14.54 15.26 25.14
N ASP A 22 -15.65 15.93 24.86
CA ASP A 22 -17.00 15.32 24.88
C ASP A 22 -17.11 14.14 23.90
N LEU A 23 -16.47 14.24 22.73
CA LEU A 23 -16.43 13.14 21.78
C LEU A 23 -15.57 11.98 22.29
N LEU A 24 -14.46 12.26 22.95
CA LEU A 24 -13.60 11.24 23.53
C LEU A 24 -14.34 10.47 24.64
N ASP A 25 -15.00 11.19 25.54
CA ASP A 25 -15.80 10.61 26.62
C ASP A 25 -16.97 9.79 26.09
N TRP A 26 -17.69 10.33 25.10
CA TRP A 26 -18.77 9.61 24.45
C TRP A 26 -18.30 8.31 23.80
N LEU A 27 -17.17 8.34 23.10
CA LEU A 27 -16.57 7.14 22.49
C LEU A 27 -16.16 6.11 23.54
N ALA A 28 -15.64 6.55 24.70
CA ALA A 28 -15.24 5.68 25.79
C ALA A 28 -16.46 4.94 26.38
N VAL A 29 -17.54 5.65 26.68
CA VAL A 29 -18.80 5.06 27.16
C VAL A 29 -19.38 4.13 26.09
N LYS A 30 -19.41 4.59 24.84
CA LYS A 30 -19.94 3.78 23.72
C LYS A 30 -19.16 2.49 23.49
N PHE A 31 -17.86 2.49 23.74
CA PHE A 31 -17.05 1.28 23.63
C PHE A 31 -17.45 0.23 24.66
N GLN A 32 -17.79 0.65 25.89
CA GLN A 32 -18.33 -0.21 26.92
C GLN A 32 -19.72 -0.75 26.53
N ASP A 33 -20.64 0.10 26.09
CA ASP A 33 -21.97 -0.28 25.61
C ASP A 33 -21.95 -1.31 24.48
N LEU A 34 -20.95 -1.21 23.62
CA LEU A 34 -20.71 -2.14 22.50
C LEU A 34 -20.08 -3.47 22.95
N GLY A 35 -19.94 -3.68 24.28
CA GLY A 35 -19.31 -4.87 24.85
C GLY A 35 -17.82 -4.97 24.56
N TRP A 36 -17.10 -3.83 24.57
CA TRP A 36 -15.65 -3.75 24.30
C TRP A 36 -15.26 -4.26 22.90
N SER A 37 -16.20 -4.26 21.96
CA SER A 37 -15.99 -4.76 20.60
C SER A 37 -15.28 -3.73 19.73
N GLN A 38 -13.99 -3.92 19.50
CA GLN A 38 -13.22 -3.10 18.57
C GLN A 38 -13.84 -3.06 17.15
N LYS A 39 -14.36 -4.20 16.68
CA LYS A 39 -14.99 -4.28 15.36
C LYS A 39 -16.24 -3.40 15.24
N LYS A 40 -17.10 -3.39 16.28
CA LYS A 40 -18.28 -2.52 16.31
C LYS A 40 -17.87 -1.05 16.41
N MET A 41 -16.84 -0.73 17.20
CA MET A 41 -16.30 0.62 17.32
C MET A 41 -15.71 1.11 16.00
N HIS A 42 -14.90 0.31 15.32
CA HIS A 42 -14.40 0.65 14.00
C HIS A 42 -15.53 0.90 12.99
N ARG A 43 -16.56 0.04 13.00
CA ARG A 43 -17.73 0.24 12.15
C ARG A 43 -18.41 1.57 12.41
N LEU A 44 -18.63 1.92 13.68
CA LEU A 44 -19.21 3.19 14.10
C LEU A 44 -18.42 4.38 13.54
N ILE A 45 -17.09 4.33 13.68
CA ILE A 45 -16.21 5.41 13.22
C ILE A 45 -16.25 5.53 11.69
N VAL A 46 -16.03 4.43 10.94
CA VAL A 46 -15.91 4.48 9.48
C VAL A 46 -17.25 4.78 8.76
N THR A 47 -18.37 4.58 9.44
CA THR A 47 -19.69 4.95 8.91
C THR A 47 -20.14 6.36 9.30
N SER A 48 -19.40 7.04 10.16
CA SER A 48 -19.71 8.42 10.58
C SER A 48 -19.55 9.42 9.44
N SER A 49 -20.31 10.49 9.47
CA SER A 49 -20.20 11.60 8.52
C SER A 49 -18.82 12.24 8.58
N ALA A 50 -18.24 12.37 9.77
CA ALA A 50 -16.90 12.93 9.97
C ALA A 50 -15.80 12.12 9.25
N TYR A 51 -15.89 10.78 9.28
CA TYR A 51 -14.92 9.93 8.58
C TYR A 51 -15.11 9.94 7.07
N ARG A 52 -16.35 10.11 6.59
CA ARG A 52 -16.74 10.04 5.18
C ARG A 52 -16.66 11.38 4.44
N GLN A 53 -16.18 12.42 5.10
CA GLN A 53 -15.94 13.73 4.47
C GLN A 53 -14.89 13.63 3.37
N SER A 54 -14.95 14.57 2.41
CA SER A 54 -13.85 14.81 1.46
C SER A 54 -12.62 15.38 2.17
N SER A 55 -11.44 15.02 1.71
CA SER A 55 -10.17 15.61 2.16
C SER A 55 -9.85 16.94 1.48
N HIS A 56 -10.69 17.40 0.55
CA HIS A 56 -10.46 18.62 -0.22
C HIS A 56 -10.35 19.85 0.69
N MET A 57 -9.25 20.57 0.55
CA MET A 57 -8.97 21.79 1.30
C MET A 57 -9.39 23.01 0.47
N ASN A 58 -10.46 23.70 0.89
CA ASN A 58 -10.88 24.97 0.32
C ASN A 58 -10.20 26.17 1.03
N GLN A 59 -10.50 27.39 0.61
CA GLN A 59 -9.92 28.61 1.19
C GLN A 59 -10.26 28.74 2.67
N TRP A 60 -11.50 28.50 3.08
CA TRP A 60 -11.92 28.56 4.48
C TRP A 60 -11.10 27.63 5.38
N HIS A 61 -10.84 26.39 4.91
CA HIS A 61 -10.02 25.43 5.64
C HIS A 61 -8.58 25.90 5.83
N ARG A 62 -8.00 26.58 4.82
CA ARG A 62 -6.64 27.10 4.89
C ARG A 62 -6.50 28.23 5.91
N GLU A 63 -7.52 29.07 5.99
CA GLU A 63 -7.53 30.27 6.86
C GLU A 63 -7.93 29.92 8.30
N ASN A 64 -8.91 29.03 8.51
CA ASN A 64 -9.52 28.80 9.81
C ASN A 64 -9.15 27.48 10.48
N ASP A 65 -8.83 26.43 9.69
CA ASP A 65 -8.50 25.09 10.22
C ASP A 65 -7.40 24.40 9.38
N PRO A 66 -6.20 25.01 9.24
CA PRO A 66 -5.12 24.44 8.42
C PRO A 66 -4.71 23.05 8.91
N ASP A 67 -4.65 22.84 10.21
CA ASP A 67 -4.23 21.59 10.85
C ASP A 67 -5.35 20.56 11.02
N ASN A 68 -6.56 20.86 10.50
CA ASN A 68 -7.75 20.02 10.65
C ASN A 68 -8.06 19.64 12.11
N ARG A 69 -7.94 20.59 13.01
CA ARG A 69 -8.20 20.39 14.45
C ARG A 69 -9.69 20.23 14.75
N PHE A 70 -10.56 20.89 13.98
CA PHE A 70 -12.01 20.84 14.13
C PHE A 70 -12.65 19.67 13.38
N ILE A 71 -11.87 18.76 12.80
CA ILE A 71 -12.37 17.64 11.99
C ILE A 71 -13.30 18.16 10.86
N SER A 72 -12.96 19.32 10.30
CA SER A 72 -13.75 19.99 9.27
C SER A 72 -13.68 19.31 7.89
N ARG A 73 -12.74 18.42 7.70
CA ARG A 73 -12.53 17.60 6.51
C ARG A 73 -11.91 16.25 6.85
N ALA A 74 -11.96 15.30 5.91
CA ALA A 74 -11.18 14.07 6.05
C ALA A 74 -9.67 14.35 6.05
N THR A 75 -8.92 13.49 6.68
CA THR A 75 -7.46 13.62 6.69
C THR A 75 -6.86 12.93 5.49
N ARG A 76 -6.06 13.67 4.74
CA ARG A 76 -5.21 13.09 3.70
C ARG A 76 -3.91 12.56 4.33
N PHE A 77 -3.60 11.30 4.11
CA PHE A 77 -2.38 10.69 4.64
C PHE A 77 -1.85 9.57 3.74
N ARG A 78 -0.53 9.46 3.67
CA ARG A 78 0.12 8.33 3.02
C ARG A 78 -0.09 7.06 3.83
N MET A 79 -0.42 5.96 3.16
CA MET A 79 -0.55 4.66 3.82
C MET A 79 0.81 4.14 4.31
N PRO A 80 0.87 3.48 5.48
CA PRO A 80 2.07 2.79 5.92
C PRO A 80 2.53 1.72 4.91
N SER A 81 3.82 1.52 4.76
CA SER A 81 4.40 0.59 3.77
C SER A 81 3.89 -0.85 3.88
N MET A 82 3.65 -1.34 5.09
CA MET A 82 3.04 -2.66 5.30
C MET A 82 1.64 -2.76 4.70
N ILE A 83 0.84 -1.70 4.84
CA ILE A 83 -0.50 -1.62 4.26
C ILE A 83 -0.42 -1.45 2.74
N LEU A 84 0.54 -0.67 2.24
CA LEU A 84 0.76 -0.50 0.79
C LEU A 84 1.07 -1.83 0.11
N ARG A 85 1.94 -2.65 0.70
CA ARG A 85 2.24 -3.99 0.17
C ARG A 85 0.99 -4.88 0.17
N ASP A 86 0.27 -4.94 1.29
CA ASP A 86 -0.94 -5.74 1.39
C ASP A 86 -2.01 -5.27 0.41
N TRP A 87 -2.13 -3.96 0.21
CA TRP A 87 -3.05 -3.35 -0.74
C TRP A 87 -2.68 -3.68 -2.20
N ALA A 88 -1.41 -3.63 -2.58
CA ALA A 88 -0.96 -4.02 -3.92
C ALA A 88 -1.29 -5.50 -4.20
N LEU A 89 -1.01 -6.39 -3.25
CA LEU A 89 -1.36 -7.81 -3.36
C LEU A 89 -2.87 -8.05 -3.42
N ALA A 90 -3.67 -7.27 -2.68
CA ALA A 90 -5.12 -7.38 -2.67
C ALA A 90 -5.72 -6.97 -4.02
N ASN A 91 -5.27 -5.85 -4.62
CA ASN A 91 -5.70 -5.41 -5.95
C ASN A 91 -5.39 -6.45 -7.03
N ALA A 92 -4.25 -7.12 -6.89
CA ALA A 92 -3.83 -8.19 -7.79
C ALA A 92 -4.57 -9.53 -7.56
N GLY A 93 -5.34 -9.67 -6.49
CA GLY A 93 -5.95 -10.95 -6.09
C GLY A 93 -4.93 -11.97 -5.55
N LEU A 94 -3.74 -11.53 -5.17
CA LEU A 94 -2.68 -12.38 -4.65
C LEU A 94 -2.69 -12.50 -3.13
N LEU A 95 -3.30 -11.56 -2.41
CA LEU A 95 -3.25 -11.49 -0.95
C LEU A 95 -3.87 -12.73 -0.29
N VAL A 96 -3.08 -13.41 0.53
CA VAL A 96 -3.53 -14.55 1.34
C VAL A 96 -3.94 -14.08 2.74
N SER A 97 -5.22 -14.27 3.07
CA SER A 97 -5.83 -13.77 4.32
C SER A 97 -5.68 -14.73 5.52
N LYS A 98 -4.85 -15.78 5.43
CA LYS A 98 -4.64 -16.75 6.51
C LYS A 98 -4.18 -16.05 7.78
N VAL A 99 -4.88 -16.28 8.89
CA VAL A 99 -4.57 -15.73 10.22
C VAL A 99 -3.73 -16.72 11.03
N GLY A 100 -2.73 -16.20 11.75
CA GLY A 100 -1.85 -17.01 12.61
C GLY A 100 -0.78 -17.78 11.83
N GLY A 101 -0.03 -18.60 12.54
CA GLY A 101 1.03 -19.43 11.96
C GLY A 101 2.43 -18.82 12.07
N LYS A 102 3.40 -19.46 11.44
CA LYS A 102 4.80 -19.03 11.45
C LYS A 102 5.02 -17.76 10.64
N PRO A 103 6.08 -16.98 10.93
CA PRO A 103 6.47 -15.85 10.09
C PRO A 103 6.83 -16.32 8.68
N VAL A 104 6.65 -15.41 7.72
CA VAL A 104 6.93 -15.61 6.31
C VAL A 104 8.04 -14.70 5.82
N TYR A 105 8.64 -15.04 4.71
CA TYR A 105 9.83 -14.40 4.16
C TYR A 105 9.53 -13.88 2.73
N PRO A 106 8.88 -12.72 2.57
CA PRO A 106 8.64 -12.14 1.24
C PRO A 106 9.96 -11.80 0.55
N TYR A 107 9.89 -11.47 -0.75
CA TYR A 107 11.07 -11.07 -1.52
C TYR A 107 11.88 -10.01 -0.80
N GLN A 108 13.20 -10.16 -0.86
CA GLN A 108 14.18 -9.20 -0.38
C GLN A 108 15.32 -9.08 -1.39
N PRO A 109 15.97 -7.94 -1.50
CA PRO A 109 17.17 -7.82 -2.31
C PRO A 109 18.25 -8.80 -1.86
N ASN A 110 18.95 -9.41 -2.81
CA ASN A 110 20.03 -10.34 -2.53
C ASN A 110 21.14 -9.70 -1.67
N LYS A 111 21.75 -10.49 -0.78
CA LYS A 111 22.90 -10.11 0.05
C LYS A 111 22.66 -9.04 1.12
N VAL A 112 21.49 -8.46 1.24
CA VAL A 112 21.23 -7.44 2.28
C VAL A 112 21.39 -8.04 3.68
N TRP A 113 20.92 -9.25 3.90
CA TRP A 113 21.02 -9.94 5.18
C TRP A 113 22.44 -10.43 5.49
N GLU A 114 23.22 -10.77 4.46
CA GLU A 114 24.63 -11.16 4.59
C GLU A 114 25.50 -9.97 5.01
N ALA A 115 25.29 -8.80 4.38
CA ALA A 115 26.05 -7.58 4.69
C ALA A 115 25.84 -7.09 6.12
N LEU A 116 24.70 -7.40 6.73
CA LEU A 116 24.31 -6.99 8.07
C LEU A 116 24.63 -8.07 9.14
N ALA A 117 25.19 -9.20 8.74
CA ALA A 117 25.67 -10.25 9.66
C ALA A 117 27.02 -9.84 10.27
N ILE A 118 27.00 -9.10 11.40
CA ILE A 118 28.18 -8.59 12.14
C ILE A 118 29.07 -9.73 12.69
N SER A 119 28.62 -10.97 12.70
CA SER A 119 29.41 -12.10 13.17
C SER A 119 29.71 -13.08 12.04
N LYS A 120 30.96 -13.53 11.95
CA LYS A 120 31.45 -14.62 11.11
C LYS A 120 30.76 -15.99 11.35
N ARG A 121 29.67 -16.03 12.11
CA ARG A 121 28.83 -17.21 12.24
C ARG A 121 28.11 -17.41 10.93
N LYS A 122 28.56 -18.40 10.20
CA LYS A 122 28.02 -18.94 8.96
C LYS A 122 26.47 -18.87 8.96
N ASN A 123 25.95 -18.34 7.86
CA ASN A 123 24.67 -18.62 7.28
C ASN A 123 23.44 -18.13 8.04
N PHE A 124 23.16 -16.82 7.93
CA PHE A 124 21.78 -16.41 7.94
C PHE A 124 21.35 -16.28 6.48
N ASP A 125 21.02 -17.40 5.87
CA ASP A 125 20.28 -17.38 4.61
C ASP A 125 18.89 -16.84 4.89
N TYR A 126 18.46 -15.87 4.10
CA TYR A 126 17.08 -15.44 4.09
C TYR A 126 16.29 -16.41 3.21
N PRO A 127 15.52 -17.35 3.81
CA PRO A 127 14.82 -18.38 3.05
C PRO A 127 13.54 -17.77 2.48
N THR A 128 13.62 -17.17 1.29
CA THR A 128 12.42 -16.63 0.65
C THR A 128 11.31 -17.68 0.63
N SER A 129 10.13 -17.32 1.13
CA SER A 129 8.95 -18.17 1.15
C SER A 129 8.50 -18.51 -0.26
N THR A 130 7.77 -19.60 -0.41
CA THR A 130 7.18 -20.09 -1.68
C THR A 130 5.67 -20.28 -1.53
N GLY A 131 4.96 -20.34 -2.62
CA GLY A 131 3.51 -20.53 -2.66
C GLY A 131 2.74 -19.44 -1.90
N ASP A 132 1.69 -19.82 -1.22
CA ASP A 132 0.80 -18.90 -0.50
C ASP A 132 1.51 -18.09 0.60
N ASP A 133 2.55 -18.64 1.20
CA ASP A 133 3.30 -17.95 2.26
C ASP A 133 4.02 -16.71 1.76
N LEU A 134 4.36 -16.64 0.47
CA LEU A 134 4.96 -15.46 -0.15
C LEU A 134 4.00 -14.25 -0.19
N TYR A 135 2.71 -14.50 -0.27
CA TYR A 135 1.66 -13.50 -0.44
C TYR A 135 0.84 -13.21 0.82
N ARG A 136 1.29 -13.69 1.97
CA ARG A 136 0.63 -13.39 3.23
C ARG A 136 0.76 -11.93 3.61
N ARG A 137 -0.14 -11.46 4.48
CA ARG A 137 -0.13 -10.09 5.01
C ARG A 137 1.23 -9.73 5.59
N SER A 138 1.64 -8.51 5.37
CA SER A 138 2.93 -7.96 5.84
C SER A 138 3.12 -8.06 7.35
N LEU A 139 2.02 -8.15 8.12
CA LEU A 139 2.05 -8.41 9.57
C LEU A 139 2.81 -9.69 9.93
N TYR A 140 2.82 -10.70 9.05
CA TYR A 140 3.49 -11.98 9.26
C TYR A 140 4.91 -12.04 8.74
N THR A 141 5.42 -10.95 8.16
CA THR A 141 6.78 -10.88 7.63
C THR A 141 7.80 -11.09 8.75
N PHE A 142 8.77 -11.96 8.50
CA PHE A 142 9.88 -12.19 9.42
C PHE A 142 10.69 -10.92 9.63
N TRP A 143 11.03 -10.69 10.89
CA TRP A 143 11.67 -9.47 11.32
C TRP A 143 12.77 -9.77 12.33
N ARG A 144 13.97 -9.26 12.10
CA ARG A 144 15.03 -9.26 13.11
C ARG A 144 15.15 -7.88 13.77
N ARG A 145 15.55 -7.86 15.05
CA ARG A 145 15.77 -6.61 15.79
C ARG A 145 16.78 -5.69 15.11
N THR A 146 17.85 -6.28 14.53
CA THR A 146 18.93 -5.54 13.88
C THR A 146 18.68 -5.25 12.41
N VAL A 147 17.74 -5.96 11.77
CA VAL A 147 17.49 -5.87 10.35
C VAL A 147 15.99 -6.03 10.11
N GLY A 148 15.33 -4.95 9.72
CA GLY A 148 13.97 -4.99 9.19
C GLY A 148 13.95 -5.38 7.72
N PRO A 149 12.78 -5.75 7.18
CA PRO A 149 12.62 -5.90 5.74
C PRO A 149 12.89 -4.57 5.04
N VAL A 150 13.86 -4.52 4.14
CA VAL A 150 14.29 -3.26 3.48
C VAL A 150 13.24 -2.67 2.54
N ASN A 151 12.32 -3.47 2.08
CA ASN A 151 11.20 -3.05 1.24
C ASN A 151 9.96 -2.62 2.05
N ILE A 152 10.01 -2.72 3.38
CA ILE A 152 8.99 -2.19 4.30
C ILE A 152 9.63 -1.01 5.04
N PHE A 153 9.61 0.14 4.39
CA PHE A 153 10.05 1.41 4.98
C PHE A 153 8.99 1.94 5.95
N ASP A 154 9.32 2.91 6.79
CA ASP A 154 8.48 3.47 7.86
C ASP A 154 8.07 2.45 8.94
N SER A 155 8.77 1.34 9.02
CA SER A 155 8.52 0.36 10.05
C SER A 155 9.26 0.73 11.35
N SER A 156 8.67 0.39 12.49
CA SER A 156 9.32 0.57 13.79
C SER A 156 10.64 -0.21 13.85
N ASP A 157 11.67 0.42 14.39
CA ASP A 157 12.96 -0.21 14.65
C ASP A 157 12.92 -1.28 15.75
N ARG A 158 11.78 -1.47 16.40
CA ARG A 158 11.54 -2.40 17.52
C ARG A 158 12.43 -2.18 18.74
N GLN A 159 13.06 -1.04 18.88
CA GLN A 159 13.82 -0.68 20.06
C GLN A 159 12.94 0.00 21.11
N ALA A 160 11.91 0.70 20.67
CA ALA A 160 10.91 1.33 21.52
C ALA A 160 9.50 1.05 21.01
N CYS A 161 8.53 1.01 21.93
CA CYS A 161 7.12 0.98 21.55
C CYS A 161 6.73 2.32 20.93
N ARG A 162 6.17 2.30 19.72
CA ARG A 162 5.64 3.48 19.04
C ARG A 162 4.18 3.24 18.68
N VAL A 163 3.31 4.10 19.16
CA VAL A 163 1.88 4.07 18.86
C VAL A 163 1.63 4.59 17.44
N LYS A 164 2.37 5.62 17.02
CA LYS A 164 2.25 6.23 15.71
C LYS A 164 3.63 6.24 15.02
N PRO A 165 3.93 5.25 14.17
CA PRO A 165 5.18 5.26 13.41
C PRO A 165 5.24 6.49 12.48
N GLY A 166 6.44 6.99 12.26
CA GLY A 166 6.69 8.04 11.27
C GLY A 166 6.21 7.59 9.88
N LYS A 167 5.71 8.52 9.10
CA LYS A 167 5.36 8.28 7.69
C LYS A 167 6.27 9.15 6.85
N THR A 168 6.94 8.55 5.89
CA THR A 168 7.83 9.27 4.98
C THR A 168 7.39 9.08 3.54
N SER A 169 7.72 10.02 2.69
CA SER A 169 7.54 9.92 1.24
C SER A 169 8.81 10.45 0.59
N THR A 170 9.68 9.55 0.21
CA THR A 170 10.97 9.89 -0.40
C THR A 170 11.08 9.29 -1.80
N PRO A 171 11.90 9.86 -2.69
CA PRO A 171 12.18 9.26 -4.00
C PRO A 171 12.67 7.82 -3.91
N LEU A 172 13.34 7.46 -2.81
CA LEU A 172 13.83 6.10 -2.57
C LEU A 172 12.68 5.10 -2.38
N HIS A 173 11.56 5.53 -1.77
CA HIS A 173 10.36 4.70 -1.66
C HIS A 173 9.73 4.45 -3.03
N ALA A 174 9.63 5.48 -3.87
CA ALA A 174 9.13 5.32 -5.24
C ALA A 174 10.03 4.37 -6.04
N LEU A 175 11.35 4.52 -5.92
CA LEU A 175 12.30 3.62 -6.56
C LEU A 175 12.11 2.17 -6.10
N THR A 176 11.89 1.95 -4.80
CA THR A 176 11.63 0.61 -4.24
C THR A 176 10.34 0.03 -4.81
N THR A 177 9.22 0.75 -4.76
CA THR A 177 7.92 0.24 -5.22
C THR A 177 7.88 0.01 -6.75
N LEU A 178 8.70 0.70 -7.53
CA LEU A 178 8.84 0.49 -8.97
C LEU A 178 9.74 -0.70 -9.34
N ASN A 179 10.60 -1.16 -8.44
CA ASN A 179 11.59 -2.21 -8.74
C ASN A 179 11.46 -3.47 -7.86
N ASP A 180 10.66 -3.44 -6.80
CA ASP A 180 10.46 -4.59 -5.93
C ASP A 180 9.66 -5.70 -6.64
N PRO A 181 10.13 -6.95 -6.62
CA PRO A 181 9.46 -8.07 -7.28
C PRO A 181 8.00 -8.25 -6.86
N THR A 182 7.64 -7.95 -5.61
CA THR A 182 6.25 -8.03 -5.13
C THR A 182 5.34 -7.06 -5.89
N TRP A 183 5.81 -5.84 -6.16
CA TRP A 183 5.04 -4.82 -6.85
C TRP A 183 4.91 -5.11 -8.33
N ILE A 184 6.01 -5.58 -8.96
CA ILE A 184 6.00 -5.98 -10.36
C ILE A 184 5.09 -7.18 -10.56
N GLU A 185 5.18 -8.19 -9.72
CA GLU A 185 4.31 -9.37 -9.77
C GLU A 185 2.84 -9.00 -9.52
N ALA A 186 2.55 -8.13 -8.54
CA ALA A 186 1.20 -7.64 -8.29
C ALA A 186 0.63 -6.88 -9.49
N SER A 187 1.41 -5.98 -10.11
CA SER A 187 0.97 -5.26 -11.30
C SER A 187 0.74 -6.19 -12.51
N ARG A 188 1.55 -7.23 -12.67
CA ARG A 188 1.37 -8.25 -13.69
C ARG A 188 0.06 -9.01 -13.52
N PHE A 189 -0.26 -9.44 -12.30
CA PHE A 189 -1.51 -10.14 -12.00
C PHE A 189 -2.72 -9.22 -12.13
N LEU A 190 -2.60 -7.96 -11.75
CA LEU A 190 -3.64 -6.96 -11.98
C LEU A 190 -3.89 -6.77 -13.48
N ALA A 191 -2.84 -6.64 -14.29
CA ALA A 191 -2.94 -6.55 -15.74
C ALA A 191 -3.59 -7.81 -16.35
N GLU A 192 -3.17 -9.00 -15.91
CA GLU A 192 -3.76 -10.28 -16.34
C GLU A 192 -5.26 -10.34 -16.06
N LYS A 193 -5.68 -10.01 -14.84
CA LYS A 193 -7.09 -9.95 -14.44
C LYS A 193 -7.89 -9.03 -15.34
N ILE A 194 -7.39 -7.82 -15.59
CA ILE A 194 -8.05 -6.82 -16.41
C ILE A 194 -8.15 -7.25 -17.88
N MET A 195 -7.10 -7.85 -18.44
CA MET A 195 -7.13 -8.38 -19.80
C MET A 195 -8.14 -9.52 -19.99
N LEU A 196 -8.45 -10.26 -18.94
CA LEU A 196 -9.48 -11.30 -18.96
C LEU A 196 -10.89 -10.73 -18.81
N GLU A 197 -11.05 -9.60 -18.14
CA GLU A 197 -12.35 -8.95 -17.90
C GLU A 197 -12.77 -8.00 -19.03
N ALA A 198 -11.82 -7.29 -19.65
CA ALA A 198 -12.08 -6.29 -20.67
C ALA A 198 -11.34 -6.58 -21.98
N LYS A 199 -12.00 -6.35 -23.12
CA LYS A 199 -11.43 -6.63 -24.45
C LYS A 199 -10.76 -5.41 -25.07
N ASP A 200 -11.37 -4.25 -24.90
CA ASP A 200 -10.86 -2.99 -25.46
C ASP A 200 -9.78 -2.38 -24.57
N THR A 201 -8.79 -1.70 -25.19
CA THR A 201 -7.67 -1.10 -24.46
C THR A 201 -8.12 0.00 -23.51
N ASN A 202 -9.07 0.85 -23.94
CA ASN A 202 -9.57 1.94 -23.11
C ASN A 202 -10.33 1.43 -21.91
N ASP A 203 -11.18 0.41 -22.10
CA ASP A 203 -11.87 -0.27 -21.01
C ASP A 203 -10.88 -0.91 -20.02
N ARG A 204 -9.78 -1.48 -20.51
CA ARG A 204 -8.70 -2.04 -19.67
C ARG A 204 -8.03 -0.96 -18.83
N LEU A 205 -7.70 0.18 -19.42
CA LEU A 205 -7.04 1.29 -18.72
C LEU A 205 -7.97 1.94 -17.69
N GLU A 206 -9.23 2.16 -18.03
CA GLU A 206 -10.24 2.65 -17.09
C GLU A 206 -10.43 1.67 -15.94
N SER A 207 -10.55 0.38 -16.24
CA SER A 207 -10.73 -0.68 -15.26
C SER A 207 -9.53 -0.76 -14.32
N ALA A 208 -8.28 -0.68 -14.85
CA ALA A 208 -7.06 -0.65 -14.05
C ALA A 208 -7.07 0.51 -13.06
N PHE A 209 -7.38 1.71 -13.53
CA PHE A 209 -7.44 2.90 -12.72
C PHE A 209 -8.50 2.79 -11.61
N ARG A 210 -9.70 2.33 -11.97
CA ARG A 210 -10.82 2.14 -11.01
C ARG A 210 -10.53 1.08 -9.96
N HIS A 211 -9.92 -0.04 -10.34
CA HIS A 211 -9.52 -1.08 -9.38
C HIS A 211 -8.59 -0.56 -8.30
N VAL A 212 -7.64 0.27 -8.69
CA VAL A 212 -6.59 0.77 -7.80
C VAL A 212 -7.05 1.97 -6.97
N THR A 213 -7.77 2.92 -7.61
CA THR A 213 -8.11 4.22 -6.97
C THR A 213 -9.55 4.30 -6.48
N ALA A 214 -10.41 3.36 -6.86
CA ALA A 214 -11.85 3.40 -6.69
C ALA A 214 -12.53 4.64 -7.34
N GLN A 215 -11.85 5.31 -8.28
CA GLN A 215 -12.33 6.49 -8.98
C GLN A 215 -12.37 6.24 -10.50
N THR A 216 -13.28 6.89 -11.20
CA THR A 216 -13.26 6.93 -12.66
C THR A 216 -12.22 7.95 -13.14
N PRO A 217 -11.31 7.60 -14.06
CA PRO A 217 -10.34 8.54 -14.59
C PRO A 217 -11.05 9.65 -15.39
N SER A 218 -10.57 10.87 -15.31
CA SER A 218 -11.00 11.92 -16.23
C SER A 218 -10.46 11.63 -17.65
N ILE A 219 -11.07 12.24 -18.67
CA ILE A 219 -10.61 12.12 -20.07
C ILE A 219 -9.10 12.43 -20.19
N ALA A 220 -8.63 13.49 -19.53
CA ALA A 220 -7.22 13.85 -19.54
C ALA A 220 -6.32 12.78 -18.89
N LYS A 221 -6.77 12.14 -17.80
CA LYS A 221 -6.02 11.04 -17.17
C LYS A 221 -6.00 9.80 -18.07
N LEU A 222 -7.14 9.47 -18.68
CA LEU A 222 -7.23 8.33 -19.59
C LEU A 222 -6.27 8.51 -20.78
N SER A 223 -6.26 9.68 -21.41
CA SER A 223 -5.34 9.99 -22.51
C SER A 223 -3.85 9.87 -22.11
N VAL A 224 -3.49 10.18 -20.88
CA VAL A 224 -2.11 9.94 -20.36
C VAL A 224 -1.83 8.45 -20.23
N LEU A 225 -2.79 7.67 -19.74
CA LEU A 225 -2.63 6.22 -19.61
C LEU A 225 -2.54 5.52 -20.98
N GLU A 226 -3.34 5.96 -21.95
CA GLU A 226 -3.30 5.48 -23.35
C GLU A 226 -1.91 5.70 -23.94
N ARG A 227 -1.40 6.93 -23.85
CA ARG A 227 -0.06 7.25 -24.35
C ARG A 227 1.01 6.42 -23.65
N ALA A 228 0.94 6.26 -22.31
CA ALA A 228 1.89 5.43 -21.59
C ALA A 228 1.84 3.97 -22.04
N TYR A 229 0.63 3.44 -22.29
CA TYR A 229 0.46 2.08 -22.80
C TYR A 229 1.08 1.93 -24.21
N ASP A 230 0.80 2.85 -25.12
CA ASP A 230 1.31 2.81 -26.49
C ASP A 230 2.84 2.92 -26.52
N GLU A 231 3.43 3.79 -25.70
CA GLU A 231 4.87 3.92 -25.55
C GLU A 231 5.51 2.61 -25.04
N GLN A 232 4.94 1.99 -24.01
CA GLN A 232 5.44 0.72 -23.49
C GLN A 232 5.27 -0.42 -24.49
N LEU A 233 4.16 -0.47 -25.19
CA LEU A 233 3.93 -1.45 -26.24
C LEU A 233 4.92 -1.30 -27.41
N ALA A 234 5.25 -0.07 -27.80
CA ALA A 234 6.26 0.20 -28.82
C ALA A 234 7.66 -0.26 -28.38
N ILE A 235 8.04 -0.02 -27.12
CA ILE A 235 9.30 -0.48 -26.54
C ILE A 235 9.39 -2.01 -26.58
N PHE A 236 8.36 -2.71 -26.14
CA PHE A 236 8.34 -4.17 -26.12
C PHE A 236 8.25 -4.80 -27.51
N LYS A 237 7.64 -4.11 -28.50
CA LYS A 237 7.70 -4.54 -29.90
C LYS A 237 9.12 -4.50 -30.48
N GLN A 238 9.93 -3.54 -30.06
CA GLN A 238 11.35 -3.44 -30.44
C GLN A 238 12.23 -4.44 -29.69
N ASN A 239 11.88 -4.78 -28.44
CA ASN A 239 12.64 -5.65 -27.56
C ASN A 239 11.75 -6.72 -26.92
N PRO A 240 11.26 -7.73 -27.65
CA PRO A 240 10.30 -8.73 -27.12
C PRO A 240 10.86 -9.54 -25.94
N GLU A 241 12.15 -9.77 -25.91
CA GLU A 241 12.82 -10.48 -24.81
C GLU A 241 12.70 -9.74 -23.44
N GLU A 242 12.65 -8.42 -23.46
CA GLU A 242 12.45 -7.64 -22.22
C GLU A 242 11.02 -7.79 -21.69
N ALA A 243 10.03 -7.96 -22.57
CA ALA A 243 8.67 -8.30 -22.15
C ALA A 243 8.63 -9.65 -21.44
N ASP A 244 9.29 -10.68 -21.97
CA ASP A 244 9.35 -12.00 -21.36
C ASP A 244 10.13 -11.97 -20.02
N LYS A 245 11.21 -11.22 -19.91
CA LYS A 245 11.95 -11.01 -18.66
C LYS A 245 11.06 -10.35 -17.60
N LEU A 246 10.35 -9.28 -17.96
CA LEU A 246 9.41 -8.60 -17.05
C LEU A 246 8.32 -9.55 -16.56
N LEU A 247 7.70 -10.28 -17.48
CA LEU A 247 6.62 -11.22 -17.17
C LEU A 247 7.07 -12.48 -16.43
N ALA A 248 8.36 -12.74 -16.37
CA ALA A 248 8.95 -13.82 -15.58
C ALA A 248 9.23 -13.44 -14.11
N ILE A 249 9.15 -12.16 -13.76
CA ILE A 249 9.38 -11.69 -12.38
C ILE A 249 8.28 -12.22 -11.45
N GLY A 250 8.69 -12.76 -10.31
CA GLY A 250 7.81 -13.35 -9.32
C GLY A 250 7.73 -14.88 -9.43
N GLU A 251 7.07 -15.52 -8.46
CA GLU A 251 6.97 -16.99 -8.39
C GLU A 251 5.85 -17.53 -9.25
N LYS A 252 4.67 -16.88 -9.21
CA LYS A 252 3.52 -17.34 -9.98
C LYS A 252 3.72 -17.09 -11.48
N LYS A 253 3.48 -18.12 -12.27
CA LYS A 253 3.60 -18.03 -13.74
C LYS A 253 2.45 -17.20 -14.33
N ARG A 254 2.75 -16.46 -15.39
CA ARG A 254 1.72 -15.72 -16.16
C ARG A 254 0.79 -16.66 -16.94
N ASN A 255 -0.36 -16.17 -17.31
CA ASN A 255 -1.25 -16.84 -18.24
C ASN A 255 -0.68 -16.75 -19.67
N LEU A 256 -0.24 -17.90 -20.20
CA LEU A 256 0.37 -17.99 -21.53
C LEU A 256 -0.64 -17.77 -22.69
N LYS A 257 -1.95 -17.74 -22.42
CA LYS A 257 -2.97 -17.44 -23.43
C LYS A 257 -3.06 -15.96 -23.76
N LEU A 258 -2.49 -15.11 -22.93
CA LEU A 258 -2.48 -13.65 -23.16
C LEU A 258 -1.28 -13.25 -24.03
N PRO A 259 -1.47 -12.31 -24.97
CA PRO A 259 -0.37 -11.77 -25.78
C PRO A 259 0.71 -11.14 -24.90
N ALA A 260 1.96 -11.61 -25.03
CA ALA A 260 3.04 -11.24 -24.11
C ALA A 260 3.33 -9.74 -24.13
N LEU A 261 3.42 -9.13 -25.31
CA LEU A 261 3.77 -7.71 -25.46
C LEU A 261 2.71 -6.78 -24.87
N GLU A 262 1.43 -7.06 -25.12
CA GLU A 262 0.32 -6.30 -24.55
C GLU A 262 0.25 -6.49 -23.01
N HIS A 263 0.45 -7.71 -22.55
CA HIS A 263 0.47 -8.02 -21.12
C HIS A 263 1.61 -7.28 -20.41
N ALA A 264 2.81 -7.26 -20.98
CA ALA A 264 3.95 -6.52 -20.45
C ALA A 264 3.69 -5.00 -20.43
N ALA A 265 3.15 -4.45 -21.53
CA ALA A 265 2.80 -3.03 -21.60
C ALA A 265 1.77 -2.64 -20.55
N LEU A 266 0.69 -3.41 -20.41
CA LEU A 266 -0.34 -3.15 -19.39
C LEU A 266 0.20 -3.36 -17.97
N THR A 267 1.14 -4.30 -17.76
CA THR A 267 1.83 -4.49 -16.48
C THR A 267 2.56 -3.21 -16.06
N GLN A 268 3.28 -2.56 -16.96
CA GLN A 268 3.99 -1.31 -16.66
C GLN A 268 3.00 -0.17 -16.35
N VAL A 269 1.90 -0.07 -17.07
CA VAL A 269 0.85 0.92 -16.78
C VAL A 269 0.22 0.66 -15.41
N CYS A 270 -0.10 -0.60 -15.10
CA CYS A 270 -0.63 -0.97 -13.77
C CYS A 270 0.38 -0.64 -12.65
N LEU A 271 1.67 -0.87 -12.87
CA LEU A 271 2.73 -0.50 -11.93
C LEU A 271 2.79 1.02 -11.72
N GLY A 272 2.65 1.80 -12.80
CA GLY A 272 2.54 3.25 -12.73
C GLY A 272 1.31 3.69 -11.94
N ILE A 273 0.13 3.11 -12.19
CA ILE A 273 -1.11 3.43 -11.47
C ILE A 273 -0.98 3.09 -9.99
N LEU A 274 -0.40 1.95 -9.62
CA LEU A 274 -0.13 1.58 -8.22
C LEU A 274 0.80 2.58 -7.51
N ASN A 275 1.63 3.31 -8.25
CA ASN A 275 2.58 4.29 -7.73
C ASN A 275 2.10 5.75 -7.80
N LEU A 276 0.89 6.01 -8.30
CA LEU A 276 0.31 7.36 -8.25
C LEU A 276 0.14 7.83 -6.81
N ASP A 277 0.33 9.12 -6.56
CA ASP A 277 0.13 9.70 -5.24
C ASP A 277 -1.28 9.42 -4.70
N GLN A 278 -2.32 9.55 -5.53
CA GLN A 278 -3.70 9.22 -5.14
C GLN A 278 -3.93 7.72 -4.83
N SER A 279 -3.05 6.84 -5.29
CA SER A 279 -3.08 5.41 -4.98
C SER A 279 -2.39 5.09 -3.65
N LEU A 280 -1.32 5.82 -3.35
CA LEU A 280 -0.51 5.62 -2.15
C LEU A 280 -1.02 6.42 -0.94
N THR A 281 -1.94 7.34 -1.17
CA THR A 281 -2.50 8.25 -0.18
C THR A 281 -4.00 8.00 -0.03
N ARG A 282 -4.52 8.09 1.17
CA ARG A 282 -5.97 8.07 1.44
C ARG A 282 -6.50 9.49 1.46
N GLU A 283 -7.62 9.69 0.74
CA GLU A 283 -8.37 10.93 0.66
C GLU A 283 -9.81 10.73 1.13
#